data_4b438c3ff4beb8bb46c7b8b403b3a730
#
_entry.id   4b438c3ff4beb8bb46c7b8b403b3a730
#
_cell.length_a   1.000
_cell.length_b   1.000
_cell.length_c   1.000
_cell.angle_alpha   90.00
_cell.angle_beta   90.00
_cell.angle_gamma   90.00
#
_symmetry.space_group_name_H-M   'P 1'
#
loop_
_entity.id
_entity.type
_entity.pdbx_description
1 polymer ?
#
loop_
_entity_poly.entity_id
_entity_poly.type
_entity_poly.pdbx_seq_one_letter_code
_entity_poly.pdbx_strand_id
1 'polypeptide(L)'
;MKKFGKLIVKLRIPILILSVLLLIPAAIGYFNTKVNYDILYYLPGDIDTMKGQDILLDDFGKGAYAMVVVDGMNKKNVSELVKKVEKVDHVASVISYNGIVGDGVPAEILPDKFRSYFENDDSGATLFAIFFDDTTSSTETMDAIEELRDVTDKQCYICLLYTSPSPRDSTSSR
;
A
#
# COMPACT_ATOMS: atom_id res chain seq x y z
N MET A 1 -26.83 -8.65 -47.63
CA MET A 1 -27.23 -8.75 -46.20
C MET A 1 -27.91 -10.06 -45.83
N LYS A 2 -28.88 -10.58 -46.59
CA LYS A 2 -29.59 -11.84 -46.26
C LYS A 2 -28.71 -13.10 -46.15
N LYS A 3 -27.61 -13.19 -46.92
CA LYS A 3 -26.66 -14.34 -46.86
C LYS A 3 -25.81 -14.36 -45.59
N PHE A 4 -25.43 -13.19 -45.08
CA PHE A 4 -24.63 -13.04 -43.84
C PHE A 4 -25.46 -13.46 -42.60
N GLY A 5 -26.71 -13.03 -42.53
CA GLY A 5 -27.62 -13.45 -41.46
C GLY A 5 -27.84 -14.96 -41.38
N LYS A 6 -28.03 -15.61 -42.55
CA LYS A 6 -28.19 -17.07 -42.61
C LYS A 6 -26.94 -17.81 -42.18
N LEU A 7 -25.73 -17.27 -42.43
CA LEU A 7 -24.45 -17.83 -41.99
C LEU A 7 -24.31 -17.77 -40.48
N ILE A 8 -24.66 -16.63 -39.86
CA ILE A 8 -24.63 -16.46 -38.41
C ILE A 8 -25.58 -17.44 -37.71
N VAL A 9 -26.80 -17.56 -38.22
CA VAL A 9 -27.78 -18.50 -37.66
C VAL A 9 -27.30 -19.97 -37.79
N LYS A 10 -26.66 -20.33 -38.90
CA LYS A 10 -26.09 -21.68 -39.10
C LYS A 10 -24.89 -21.93 -38.16
N LEU A 11 -24.12 -20.93 -37.87
CA LEU A 11 -22.90 -21.00 -37.00
C LEU A 11 -23.16 -20.64 -35.54
N ARG A 12 -24.44 -20.54 -35.12
CA ARG A 12 -24.81 -20.11 -33.75
C ARG A 12 -24.15 -20.93 -32.63
N ILE A 13 -24.10 -22.26 -32.80
CA ILE A 13 -23.52 -23.15 -31.79
C ILE A 13 -21.99 -23.00 -31.71
N PRO A 14 -21.22 -23.10 -32.81
CA PRO A 14 -19.78 -22.91 -32.76
C PRO A 14 -19.37 -21.50 -32.31
N ILE A 15 -20.13 -20.44 -32.64
CA ILE A 15 -19.88 -19.09 -32.15
C ILE A 15 -20.05 -19.02 -30.62
N LEU A 16 -21.10 -19.66 -30.10
CA LEU A 16 -21.34 -19.69 -28.66
C LEU A 16 -20.25 -20.46 -27.91
N ILE A 17 -19.83 -21.61 -28.43
CA ILE A 17 -18.71 -22.37 -27.87
C ILE A 17 -17.42 -21.55 -27.87
N LEU A 18 -17.13 -20.88 -29.01
CA LEU A 18 -15.94 -20.03 -29.14
C LEU A 18 -15.97 -18.87 -28.14
N SER A 19 -17.13 -18.21 -27.96
CA SER A 19 -17.25 -17.10 -27.01
C SER A 19 -17.03 -17.54 -25.57
N VAL A 20 -17.54 -18.71 -25.17
CA VAL A 20 -17.29 -19.28 -23.83
C VAL A 20 -15.83 -19.66 -23.66
N LEU A 21 -15.22 -20.21 -24.69
CA LEU A 21 -13.79 -20.58 -24.66
C LEU A 21 -12.89 -19.36 -24.53
N LEU A 22 -13.23 -18.22 -25.16
CA LEU A 22 -12.52 -16.96 -25.05
C LEU A 22 -12.71 -16.26 -23.68
N LEU A 23 -13.73 -16.61 -22.92
CA LEU A 23 -13.90 -16.11 -21.55
C LEU A 23 -12.78 -16.58 -20.60
N ILE A 24 -12.23 -17.76 -20.84
CA ILE A 24 -11.15 -18.31 -20.00
C ILE A 24 -9.90 -17.42 -20.05
N PRO A 25 -9.29 -17.14 -21.24
CA PRO A 25 -8.13 -16.27 -21.30
C PRO A 25 -8.45 -14.82 -20.89
N ALA A 26 -9.67 -14.34 -21.13
CA ALA A 26 -10.10 -13.03 -20.68
C ALA A 26 -10.15 -12.92 -19.14
N ALA A 27 -10.65 -13.95 -18.45
CA ALA A 27 -10.65 -14.00 -17.00
C ALA A 27 -9.20 -14.04 -16.44
N ILE A 28 -8.34 -14.87 -17.02
CA ILE A 28 -6.92 -14.93 -16.64
C ILE A 28 -6.25 -13.56 -16.84
N GLY A 29 -6.49 -12.91 -17.97
CA GLY A 29 -5.98 -11.57 -18.26
C GLY A 29 -6.47 -10.54 -17.24
N TYR A 30 -7.75 -10.60 -16.87
CA TYR A 30 -8.33 -9.68 -15.89
C TYR A 30 -7.65 -9.79 -14.51
N PHE A 31 -7.45 -11.00 -14.00
CA PHE A 31 -6.79 -11.21 -12.70
C PHE A 31 -5.30 -10.87 -12.71
N ASN A 32 -4.63 -11.00 -13.86
CA ASN A 32 -3.21 -10.67 -13.99
C ASN A 32 -2.94 -9.20 -14.38
N THR A 33 -3.98 -8.44 -14.71
CA THR A 33 -3.82 -7.03 -15.07
C THR A 33 -3.74 -6.19 -13.79
N LYS A 34 -2.54 -5.69 -13.50
CA LYS A 34 -2.31 -4.70 -12.43
C LYS A 34 -2.35 -3.31 -13.03
N VAL A 35 -3.09 -2.41 -12.39
CA VAL A 35 -3.15 -1.00 -12.80
C VAL A 35 -2.06 -0.26 -12.03
N ASN A 36 -1.11 0.33 -12.74
CA ASN A 36 -0.10 1.19 -12.13
C ASN A 36 -0.68 2.58 -11.91
N TYR A 37 -0.84 2.98 -10.65
CA TYR A 37 -1.34 4.31 -10.26
C TYR A 37 -0.21 5.31 -9.98
N ASP A 38 1.05 4.91 -10.16
CA ASP A 38 2.19 5.78 -9.91
C ASP A 38 2.34 6.81 -11.01
N ILE A 39 2.09 8.06 -10.66
CA ILE A 39 2.27 9.21 -11.57
C ILE A 39 3.76 9.36 -11.92
N LEU A 40 4.66 9.00 -11.02
CA LEU A 40 6.10 9.11 -11.23
C LEU A 40 6.61 8.20 -12.36
N TYR A 41 5.96 7.04 -12.54
CA TYR A 41 6.31 6.12 -13.65
C TYR A 41 6.19 6.74 -15.04
N TYR A 42 5.32 7.75 -15.21
CA TYR A 42 5.11 8.44 -16.47
C TYR A 42 6.01 9.66 -16.68
N LEU A 43 6.84 10.00 -15.68
CA LEU A 43 7.76 11.12 -15.75
C LEU A 43 9.06 10.72 -16.46
N PRO A 44 9.70 11.66 -17.20
CA PRO A 44 11.04 11.42 -17.73
C PRO A 44 12.04 11.13 -16.61
N GLY A 45 12.90 10.11 -16.80
CA GLY A 45 13.88 9.71 -15.78
C GLY A 45 15.02 10.71 -15.52
N ASP A 46 15.14 11.76 -16.34
CA ASP A 46 16.20 12.76 -16.25
C ASP A 46 15.86 13.95 -15.33
N ILE A 47 14.62 14.03 -14.82
CA ILE A 47 14.21 15.09 -13.89
C ILE A 47 14.77 14.84 -12.48
N ASP A 48 14.96 15.94 -11.75
CA ASP A 48 15.59 15.89 -10.40
C ASP A 48 14.77 15.07 -9.39
N THR A 49 13.46 15.03 -9.54
CA THR A 49 12.58 14.20 -8.70
C THR A 49 12.88 12.71 -8.87
N MET A 50 13.06 12.23 -10.09
CA MET A 50 13.39 10.83 -10.37
C MET A 50 14.79 10.48 -9.87
N LYS A 51 15.78 11.34 -10.12
CA LYS A 51 17.13 11.16 -9.57
C LYS A 51 17.15 11.12 -8.04
N GLY A 52 16.34 11.96 -7.38
CA GLY A 52 16.18 11.95 -5.93
C GLY A 52 15.57 10.64 -5.43
N GLN A 53 14.61 10.08 -6.15
CA GLN A 53 14.01 8.79 -5.81
C GLN A 53 15.03 7.65 -5.99
N ASP A 54 15.78 7.65 -7.08
CA ASP A 54 16.84 6.65 -7.32
C ASP A 54 17.89 6.68 -6.21
N ILE A 55 18.36 7.88 -5.80
CA ILE A 55 19.30 8.04 -4.67
C ILE A 55 18.68 7.51 -3.36
N LEU A 56 17.39 7.80 -3.13
CA LEU A 56 16.72 7.34 -1.91
C LEU A 56 16.64 5.81 -1.85
N LEU A 57 16.39 5.18 -2.99
CA LEU A 57 16.30 3.73 -3.12
C LEU A 57 17.69 3.08 -3.09
N ASP A 58 18.62 3.54 -3.91
CA ASP A 58 19.93 2.91 -4.12
C ASP A 58 20.88 3.15 -2.95
N ASP A 59 20.96 4.40 -2.43
CA ASP A 59 21.91 4.76 -1.39
C ASP A 59 21.35 4.55 0.04
N PHE A 60 20.04 4.71 0.22
CA PHE A 60 19.40 4.61 1.53
C PHE A 60 18.52 3.37 1.71
N GLY A 61 18.25 2.61 0.65
CA GLY A 61 17.37 1.43 0.67
C GLY A 61 15.95 1.76 1.10
N LYS A 62 15.46 2.95 0.73
CA LYS A 62 14.14 3.45 1.12
C LYS A 62 13.41 3.99 -0.10
N GLY A 63 12.45 3.24 -0.59
CA GLY A 63 11.66 3.60 -1.74
C GLY A 63 10.36 4.32 -1.36
N ALA A 64 9.34 3.55 -1.06
CA ALA A 64 8.05 4.07 -0.61
C ALA A 64 7.99 4.31 0.90
N TYR A 65 7.05 5.14 1.34
CA TYR A 65 6.74 5.26 2.75
C TYR A 65 5.24 5.37 3.03
N ALA A 66 4.85 4.92 4.21
CA ALA A 66 3.50 5.03 4.74
C ALA A 66 3.53 5.63 6.14
N MET A 67 2.52 6.42 6.48
CA MET A 67 2.28 6.89 7.84
C MET A 67 1.14 6.09 8.45
N VAL A 68 1.33 5.63 9.67
CA VAL A 68 0.31 4.90 10.41
C VAL A 68 -0.08 5.69 11.65
N VAL A 69 -1.34 6.04 11.74
CA VAL A 69 -1.94 6.64 12.93
C VAL A 69 -2.69 5.57 13.69
N VAL A 70 -2.37 5.41 14.96
CA VAL A 70 -3.03 4.48 15.88
C VAL A 70 -3.83 5.28 16.88
N ASP A 71 -5.13 5.05 16.95
CA ASP A 71 -6.05 5.78 17.81
C ASP A 71 -6.41 4.97 19.07
N GLY A 72 -6.21 5.57 20.25
CA GLY A 72 -6.65 5.01 21.53
C GLY A 72 -6.01 3.69 21.97
N MET A 73 -4.87 3.29 21.38
CA MET A 73 -4.18 2.07 21.76
C MET A 73 -3.17 2.34 22.88
N ASN A 74 -3.03 1.38 23.81
CA ASN A 74 -2.02 1.45 24.87
C ASN A 74 -0.60 1.40 24.26
N LYS A 75 0.33 2.20 24.81
CA LYS A 75 1.75 2.29 24.36
C LYS A 75 2.43 0.93 24.23
N LYS A 76 2.16 -0.01 25.13
CA LYS A 76 2.69 -1.38 25.05
C LYS A 76 2.20 -2.10 23.80
N ASN A 77 0.91 -2.00 23.50
CA ASN A 77 0.32 -2.62 22.32
C ASN A 77 0.82 -1.98 21.02
N VAL A 78 1.04 -0.64 21.03
CA VAL A 78 1.68 0.07 19.89
C VAL A 78 3.09 -0.46 19.66
N SER A 79 3.89 -0.66 20.72
CA SER A 79 5.24 -1.22 20.61
C SER A 79 5.22 -2.66 20.06
N GLU A 80 4.26 -3.48 20.49
CA GLU A 80 4.09 -4.83 19.95
C GLU A 80 3.63 -4.81 18.48
N LEU A 81 2.76 -3.87 18.11
CA LEU A 81 2.34 -3.65 16.73
C LEU A 81 3.52 -3.25 15.84
N VAL A 82 4.33 -2.29 16.26
CA VAL A 82 5.54 -1.87 15.54
C VAL A 82 6.47 -3.06 15.29
N LYS A 83 6.71 -3.91 16.31
CA LYS A 83 7.52 -5.13 16.16
C LYS A 83 6.91 -6.17 15.21
N LYS A 84 5.60 -6.19 15.03
CA LYS A 84 4.95 -7.04 14.01
C LYS A 84 5.11 -6.45 12.62
N VAL A 85 4.93 -5.13 12.50
CA VAL A 85 5.10 -4.39 11.24
C VAL A 85 6.53 -4.49 10.71
N GLU A 86 7.55 -4.43 11.59
CA GLU A 86 8.96 -4.63 11.23
C GLU A 86 9.27 -6.02 10.66
N LYS A 87 8.40 -7.00 10.87
CA LYS A 87 8.57 -8.38 10.36
C LYS A 87 7.86 -8.64 9.05
N VAL A 88 7.07 -7.70 8.58
CA VAL A 88 6.40 -7.80 7.29
C VAL A 88 7.45 -7.73 6.19
N ASP A 89 7.36 -8.63 5.22
CA ASP A 89 8.27 -8.66 4.09
C ASP A 89 8.25 -7.32 3.34
N HIS A 90 9.41 -6.89 2.81
CA HIS A 90 9.59 -5.63 2.10
C HIS A 90 9.43 -4.35 2.95
N VAL A 91 9.34 -4.46 4.27
CA VAL A 91 9.48 -3.33 5.19
C VAL A 91 10.95 -3.09 5.48
N ALA A 92 11.51 -2.00 4.97
CA ALA A 92 12.92 -1.64 5.16
C ALA A 92 13.21 -1.12 6.58
N SER A 93 12.33 -0.27 7.12
CA SER A 93 12.46 0.25 8.48
C SER A 93 11.17 0.89 8.98
N VAL A 94 11.00 0.92 10.30
CA VAL A 94 9.90 1.61 10.97
C VAL A 94 10.46 2.70 11.87
N ILE A 95 9.99 3.94 11.68
CA ILE A 95 10.33 5.07 12.53
C ILE A 95 9.18 5.29 13.50
N SER A 96 9.37 4.86 14.73
CA SER A 96 8.42 5.05 15.83
C SER A 96 9.09 5.79 16.99
N TYR A 97 8.30 6.31 17.91
CA TYR A 97 8.81 6.92 19.13
C TYR A 97 9.82 6.00 19.85
N ASN A 98 9.44 4.76 20.11
CA ASN A 98 10.29 3.80 20.83
C ASN A 98 11.53 3.37 20.00
N GLY A 99 11.41 3.35 18.68
CA GLY A 99 12.55 3.03 17.79
C GLY A 99 13.63 4.09 17.79
N ILE A 100 13.28 5.38 18.00
CA ILE A 100 14.25 6.49 18.04
C ILE A 100 14.85 6.64 19.43
N VAL A 101 14.03 6.54 20.47
CA VAL A 101 14.43 6.88 21.85
C VAL A 101 14.90 5.65 22.62
N GLY A 102 14.52 4.46 22.17
CA GLY A 102 14.80 3.18 22.83
C GLY A 102 13.67 2.72 23.76
N ASP A 103 13.53 1.40 23.86
CA ASP A 103 12.58 0.77 24.80
C ASP A 103 12.99 1.11 26.24
N GLY A 104 12.13 1.84 26.95
CA GLY A 104 12.32 2.12 28.38
C GLY A 104 12.68 3.56 28.74
N VAL A 105 12.82 4.46 27.77
CA VAL A 105 12.94 5.90 28.06
C VAL A 105 11.53 6.48 28.23
N PRO A 106 11.19 7.01 29.43
CA PRO A 106 9.90 7.64 29.66
C PRO A 106 9.71 8.85 28.77
N ALA A 107 8.51 9.00 28.19
CA ALA A 107 8.18 10.10 27.29
C ALA A 107 8.34 11.48 27.94
N GLU A 108 8.23 11.55 29.26
CA GLU A 108 8.32 12.75 30.06
C GLU A 108 9.73 13.38 30.10
N ILE A 109 10.76 12.61 29.72
CA ILE A 109 12.16 13.11 29.68
C ILE A 109 12.44 13.90 28.41
N LEU A 110 11.63 13.69 27.35
CA LEU A 110 11.82 14.40 26.08
C LEU A 110 11.13 15.75 26.03
N PRO A 111 11.70 16.71 25.27
CA PRO A 111 11.03 17.97 25.02
C PRO A 111 9.63 17.74 24.42
N ASP A 112 8.62 18.46 24.92
CA ASP A 112 7.22 18.36 24.47
C ASP A 112 7.10 18.52 22.95
N LYS A 113 7.90 19.40 22.37
CA LYS A 113 7.94 19.63 20.93
C LYS A 113 8.33 18.37 20.12
N PHE A 114 9.21 17.53 20.66
CA PHE A 114 9.61 16.29 20.00
C PHE A 114 8.53 15.20 20.16
N ARG A 115 7.97 15.10 21.38
CA ARG A 115 6.89 14.15 21.68
C ARG A 115 5.64 14.41 20.82
N SER A 116 5.29 15.68 20.60
CA SER A 116 4.10 16.07 19.83
C SER A 116 4.13 15.65 18.34
N TYR A 117 5.29 15.26 17.79
CA TYR A 117 5.35 14.67 16.44
C TYR A 117 4.86 13.22 16.39
N PHE A 118 4.94 12.50 17.49
CA PHE A 118 4.60 11.07 17.55
C PHE A 118 3.34 10.77 18.35
N GLU A 119 3.01 11.62 19.31
CA GLU A 119 1.88 11.42 20.21
C GLU A 119 1.04 12.69 20.28
N ASN A 120 -0.27 12.52 20.23
CA ASN A 120 -1.21 13.60 20.53
C ASN A 120 -1.82 13.34 21.90
N ASP A 121 -1.50 14.19 22.87
CA ASP A 121 -1.94 14.07 24.27
C ASP A 121 -3.46 14.21 24.42
N ASP A 122 -4.13 14.97 23.54
CA ASP A 122 -5.58 15.23 23.62
C ASP A 122 -6.39 14.02 23.14
N SER A 123 -5.94 13.34 22.06
CA SER A 123 -6.64 12.19 21.47
C SER A 123 -6.07 10.84 21.90
N GLY A 124 -4.86 10.80 22.45
CA GLY A 124 -4.13 9.56 22.71
C GLY A 124 -3.68 8.82 21.44
N ALA A 125 -3.69 9.52 20.31
CA ALA A 125 -3.24 8.95 19.03
C ALA A 125 -1.72 8.93 18.95
N THR A 126 -1.20 7.85 18.37
CA THR A 126 0.24 7.65 18.14
C THR A 126 0.51 7.55 16.64
N LEU A 127 1.59 8.19 16.18
CA LEU A 127 2.03 8.17 14.79
C LEU A 127 3.37 7.42 14.68
N PHE A 128 3.48 6.57 13.65
CA PHE A 128 4.76 6.03 13.22
C PHE A 128 4.83 5.96 11.68
N ALA A 129 6.04 5.98 11.13
CA ALA A 129 6.28 5.89 9.70
C ALA A 129 6.92 4.56 9.34
N ILE A 130 6.47 3.97 8.24
CA ILE A 130 7.00 2.73 7.66
C ILE A 130 7.68 3.10 6.35
N PHE A 131 8.90 2.60 6.14
CA PHE A 131 9.62 2.70 4.88
C PHE A 131 9.72 1.32 4.25
N PHE A 132 9.48 1.26 2.96
CA PHE A 132 9.59 0.05 2.15
C PHE A 132 10.91 0.04 1.38
N ASP A 133 11.35 -1.14 1.00
CA ASP A 133 12.61 -1.36 0.27
C ASP A 133 12.49 -1.13 -1.24
N ASP A 134 11.29 -0.87 -1.74
CA ASP A 134 11.03 -0.65 -3.16
C ASP A 134 10.10 0.56 -3.40
N THR A 135 9.88 0.89 -4.66
CA THR A 135 9.08 2.04 -5.09
C THR A 135 7.60 1.85 -4.76
N THR A 136 6.86 2.97 -4.78
CA THR A 136 5.42 2.99 -4.45
C THR A 136 4.56 2.12 -5.35
N SER A 137 4.97 1.86 -6.57
CA SER A 137 4.22 1.09 -7.58
C SER A 137 4.71 -0.33 -7.75
N SER A 138 5.73 -0.75 -7.02
CA SER A 138 6.22 -2.12 -7.09
C SER A 138 5.18 -3.11 -6.56
N THR A 139 5.23 -4.32 -7.08
CA THR A 139 4.39 -5.42 -6.60
C THR A 139 4.67 -5.74 -5.15
N GLU A 140 5.93 -5.71 -4.79
CA GLU A 140 6.49 -6.01 -3.49
C GLU A 140 5.96 -5.05 -2.43
N THR A 141 5.96 -3.74 -2.72
CA THR A 141 5.37 -2.72 -1.83
C THR A 141 3.86 -2.88 -1.71
N MET A 142 3.17 -3.22 -2.80
CA MET A 142 1.72 -3.42 -2.77
C MET A 142 1.33 -4.65 -1.93
N ASP A 143 2.06 -5.74 -2.06
CA ASP A 143 1.84 -6.97 -1.30
C ASP A 143 2.15 -6.72 0.20
N ALA A 144 3.22 -5.98 0.52
CA ALA A 144 3.53 -5.55 1.89
C ALA A 144 2.42 -4.69 2.51
N ILE A 145 1.83 -3.77 1.74
CA ILE A 145 0.71 -2.93 2.20
C ILE A 145 -0.55 -3.78 2.48
N GLU A 146 -0.80 -4.81 1.68
CA GLU A 146 -1.92 -5.74 1.90
C GLU A 146 -1.70 -6.53 3.20
N GLU A 147 -0.49 -7.06 3.41
CA GLU A 147 -0.11 -7.75 4.64
C GLU A 147 -0.18 -6.81 5.86
N LEU A 148 0.28 -5.57 5.73
CA LEU A 148 0.14 -4.57 6.79
C LEU A 148 -1.31 -4.32 7.20
N ARG A 149 -2.24 -4.32 6.26
CA ARG A 149 -3.67 -4.17 6.56
C ARG A 149 -4.23 -5.36 7.35
N ASP A 150 -3.68 -6.54 7.15
CA ASP A 150 -4.08 -7.74 7.90
C ASP A 150 -3.49 -7.76 9.32
N VAL A 151 -2.28 -7.20 9.48
CA VAL A 151 -1.59 -7.09 10.77
C VAL A 151 -2.15 -5.94 11.62
N THR A 152 -2.70 -4.89 10.98
CA THR A 152 -3.23 -3.71 11.65
C THR A 152 -4.71 -3.87 11.99
N ASP A 153 -5.09 -3.51 13.22
CA ASP A 153 -6.47 -3.54 13.69
C ASP A 153 -7.28 -2.31 13.22
N LYS A 154 -8.59 -2.32 13.50
CA LYS A 154 -9.52 -1.23 13.17
C LYS A 154 -9.18 0.13 13.77
N GLN A 155 -8.29 0.18 14.76
CA GLN A 155 -7.79 1.40 15.39
C GLN A 155 -6.61 2.02 14.64
N CYS A 156 -6.14 1.37 13.55
CA CYS A 156 -5.01 1.82 12.77
C CYS A 156 -5.48 2.41 11.43
N TYR A 157 -4.98 3.61 11.12
CA TYR A 157 -5.23 4.30 9.86
C TYR A 157 -3.91 4.38 9.10
N ILE A 158 -3.81 3.67 7.98
CA ILE A 158 -2.63 3.70 7.11
C ILE A 158 -2.84 4.80 6.07
N CYS A 159 -2.00 5.82 6.12
CA CYS A 159 -1.94 6.88 5.13
C CYS A 159 -0.77 6.64 4.19
N LEU A 160 -1.07 6.34 2.95
CA LEU A 160 -0.09 6.21 1.87
C LEU A 160 0.03 7.55 1.16
N LEU A 161 1.21 7.88 0.66
CA LEU A 161 1.43 9.12 -0.08
C LEU A 161 0.67 9.15 -1.42
N TYR A 162 0.21 7.99 -1.89
CA TYR A 162 -0.65 7.85 -3.06
C TYR A 162 -1.88 7.01 -2.70
N THR A 163 -3.01 7.35 -3.28
CA THR A 163 -4.26 6.63 -3.09
C THR A 163 -4.32 5.43 -4.04
N SER A 164 -3.85 4.27 -3.60
CA SER A 164 -4.33 3.03 -4.21
C SER A 164 -5.78 2.84 -3.74
N PRO A 165 -6.78 2.75 -4.63
CA PRO A 165 -8.15 2.49 -4.20
C PRO A 165 -8.18 1.14 -3.49
N SER A 166 -8.49 1.18 -2.21
CA SER A 166 -8.71 -0.04 -1.43
C SER A 166 -9.87 -0.81 -2.04
N PRO A 167 -9.81 -2.15 -2.13
CA PRO A 167 -10.98 -2.96 -2.49
C PRO A 167 -12.22 -2.66 -1.64
N ARG A 168 -12.04 -2.08 -0.43
CA ARG A 168 -13.13 -1.63 0.45
C ARG A 168 -13.74 -0.28 0.03
N ASP A 169 -13.01 0.58 -0.66
CA ASP A 169 -13.51 1.89 -1.10
C ASP A 169 -14.53 1.76 -2.23
N SER A 170 -14.44 0.69 -3.03
CA SER A 170 -15.41 0.39 -4.08
C SER A 170 -16.78 -0.08 -3.54
N THR A 171 -16.88 -0.48 -2.27
CA THR A 171 -18.12 -0.97 -1.66
C THR A 171 -18.82 0.05 -0.78
N SER A 172 -18.19 1.18 -0.43
CA SER A 172 -18.78 2.19 0.46
C SER A 172 -19.52 3.32 -0.28
N SER A 173 -19.59 3.31 -1.60
CA SER A 173 -20.32 4.31 -2.41
C SER A 173 -21.67 3.78 -2.96
N ARG A 174 -22.45 3.11 -2.10
CA ARG A 174 -23.87 2.83 -2.37
C ARG A 174 -24.72 3.13 -1.16
#